data_222b93d7cd233da913a4e289ae29f071
#
_entry.id   222b93d7cd233da913a4e289ae29f071
#
_cell.length_a   1.000
_cell.length_b   1.000
_cell.length_c   1.000
_cell.angle_alpha   90.00
_cell.angle_beta   90.00
_cell.angle_gamma   90.00
#
_symmetry.space_group_name_H-M   'P 1'
#
loop_
_entity.id
_entity.type
_entity.pdbx_description
1 polymer ?
#
loop_
_entity_poly.entity_id
_entity_poly.type
_entity_poly.pdbx_seq_one_letter_code
_entity_poly.pdbx_strand_id
1 'polypeptide(L)'
;MAKPIMIQGTMSNAGKSILAGGLCRVFRQDGYRTAPFKSQNMALNSFITEDGLEMGRAQVMQAEAAGIAPRVEMNPVLLKPTSDTGSQVIVNGKVRGVMPAKEYYVYKKQLIPEILHAYETLAGEHDIIVIEGAGSPAEINLKQDDIVNMGLAKMLTAPVLLE
;
A
#
# COMPACT_ATOMS: atom_id res chain seq x y z
N MET A 1 -17.36 -6.79 -7.70
CA MET A 1 -16.38 -6.38 -6.66
C MET A 1 -15.09 -7.12 -6.96
N ALA A 2 -13.97 -6.41 -6.98
CA ALA A 2 -12.67 -7.00 -7.27
C ALA A 2 -12.30 -8.12 -6.29
N LYS A 3 -11.50 -9.08 -6.76
CA LYS A 3 -10.93 -10.14 -5.91
C LYS A 3 -9.58 -9.67 -5.37
N PRO A 4 -9.40 -9.54 -4.04
CA PRO A 4 -8.10 -9.21 -3.46
C PRO A 4 -7.20 -10.43 -3.40
N ILE A 5 -5.89 -10.22 -3.51
CA ILE A 5 -4.83 -11.13 -3.09
C ILE A 5 -3.75 -10.33 -2.40
N MET A 6 -3.28 -10.77 -1.24
CA MET A 6 -2.29 -10.04 -0.46
C MET A 6 -0.99 -10.82 -0.34
N ILE A 7 0.13 -10.13 -0.60
CA ILE A 7 1.47 -10.65 -0.44
C ILE A 7 2.04 -10.10 0.85
N GLN A 8 2.44 -10.99 1.75
CA GLN A 8 3.18 -10.66 2.95
C GLN A 8 4.53 -11.38 2.95
N GLY A 9 5.55 -10.77 3.52
CA GLY A 9 6.87 -11.37 3.58
C GLY A 9 7.30 -11.63 5.01
N THR A 10 8.12 -12.65 5.23
CA THR A 10 8.66 -12.97 6.55
C THR A 10 9.63 -11.90 7.06
N MET A 11 10.10 -11.02 6.19
CA MET A 11 11.01 -9.92 6.52
C MET A 11 10.87 -8.74 5.56
N SER A 12 11.45 -7.60 5.92
CA SER A 12 11.64 -6.48 5.01
C SER A 12 12.60 -6.87 3.88
N ASN A 13 12.38 -6.33 2.69
CA ASN A 13 13.18 -6.61 1.49
C ASN A 13 13.19 -8.08 1.03
N ALA A 14 12.18 -8.87 1.40
CA ALA A 14 12.03 -10.26 0.94
C ALA A 14 11.67 -10.39 -0.56
N GLY A 15 11.32 -9.32 -1.26
CA GLY A 15 10.96 -9.36 -2.68
C GLY A 15 9.48 -9.04 -2.95
N LYS A 16 8.68 -8.78 -1.91
CA LYS A 16 7.23 -8.49 -2.00
C LYS A 16 6.85 -7.55 -3.13
N SER A 17 7.57 -6.45 -3.30
CA SER A 17 7.26 -5.44 -4.33
C SER A 17 7.43 -5.98 -5.74
N ILE A 18 8.45 -6.80 -5.96
CA ILE A 18 8.71 -7.45 -7.26
C ILE A 18 7.65 -8.51 -7.53
N LEU A 19 7.33 -9.33 -6.53
CA LEU A 19 6.30 -10.35 -6.65
C LEU A 19 4.93 -9.73 -6.92
N ALA A 20 4.58 -8.65 -6.22
CA ALA A 20 3.34 -7.91 -6.48
C ALA A 20 3.28 -7.37 -7.91
N GLY A 21 4.37 -6.76 -8.40
CA GLY A 21 4.48 -6.30 -9.77
C GLY A 21 4.37 -7.45 -10.80
N GLY A 22 5.02 -8.58 -10.52
CA GLY A 22 4.93 -9.79 -11.32
C GLY A 22 3.49 -10.31 -11.43
N LEU A 23 2.78 -10.41 -10.30
CA LEU A 23 1.37 -10.82 -10.30
C LEU A 23 0.46 -9.82 -11.04
N CYS A 24 0.69 -8.52 -10.87
CA CYS A 24 -0.02 -7.50 -11.65
C CYS A 24 0.16 -7.74 -13.15
N ARG A 25 1.38 -8.06 -13.58
CA ARG A 25 1.68 -8.33 -14.98
C ARG A 25 1.02 -9.61 -15.48
N VAL A 26 1.10 -10.70 -14.71
CA VAL A 26 0.51 -12.00 -15.07
C VAL A 26 -1.00 -11.86 -15.23
N PHE A 27 -1.69 -11.31 -14.23
CA PHE A 27 -3.15 -11.15 -14.28
C PHE A 27 -3.59 -10.25 -15.45
N ARG A 28 -2.81 -9.19 -15.74
CA ARG A 28 -3.06 -8.38 -16.94
C ARG A 28 -2.93 -9.20 -18.22
N GLN A 29 -1.89 -10.03 -18.33
CA GLN A 29 -1.70 -10.89 -19.51
C GLN A 29 -2.81 -11.92 -19.67
N ASP A 30 -3.40 -12.37 -18.56
CA ASP A 30 -4.56 -13.25 -18.53
C ASP A 30 -5.89 -12.49 -18.82
N GLY A 31 -5.84 -11.19 -19.09
CA GLY A 31 -6.98 -10.39 -19.51
C GLY A 31 -7.76 -9.72 -18.38
N TYR A 32 -7.27 -9.78 -17.12
CA TYR A 32 -7.93 -9.11 -16.00
C TYR A 32 -7.52 -7.65 -15.87
N ARG A 33 -8.47 -6.79 -15.54
CA ARG A 33 -8.20 -5.42 -15.09
C ARG A 33 -7.64 -5.50 -13.68
N THR A 34 -6.36 -5.21 -13.54
CA THR A 34 -5.62 -5.39 -12.28
C THR A 34 -5.05 -4.07 -11.80
N ALA A 35 -5.12 -3.82 -10.49
CA ALA A 35 -4.43 -2.70 -9.87
C ALA A 35 -3.61 -3.17 -8.65
N PRO A 36 -2.44 -2.54 -8.40
CA PRO A 36 -1.70 -2.73 -7.16
C PRO A 36 -2.31 -1.91 -6.02
N PHE A 37 -2.08 -2.35 -4.77
CA PHE A 37 -2.45 -1.60 -3.58
C PHE A 37 -1.45 -1.83 -2.45
N LYS A 38 -1.04 -0.76 -1.80
CA LYS A 38 -0.27 -0.80 -0.56
C LYS A 38 -0.78 0.30 0.36
N SER A 39 -1.45 -0.08 1.43
CA SER A 39 -2.11 0.87 2.33
C SER A 39 -1.16 1.93 2.88
N GLN A 40 0.04 1.52 3.28
CA GLN A 40 1.08 2.39 3.79
C GLN A 40 2.44 1.99 3.24
N ASN A 41 3.18 2.94 2.70
CA ASN A 41 4.57 2.77 2.34
C ASN A 41 5.47 3.70 3.18
N MET A 42 6.68 3.24 3.48
CA MET A 42 7.72 4.07 4.09
C MET A 42 8.88 4.14 3.10
N ALA A 43 9.10 5.30 2.50
CA ALA A 43 10.13 5.49 1.50
C ALA A 43 10.55 6.95 1.38
N LEU A 44 11.83 7.19 1.14
CA LEU A 44 12.35 8.53 0.81
C LEU A 44 12.01 8.91 -0.64
N ASN A 45 12.03 7.93 -1.55
CA ASN A 45 11.74 8.15 -2.95
C ASN A 45 10.25 8.09 -3.22
N SER A 46 9.70 9.14 -3.75
CA SER A 46 8.32 9.28 -4.15
C SER A 46 8.19 9.60 -5.64
N PHE A 47 6.97 9.62 -6.10
CA PHE A 47 6.55 9.97 -7.46
C PHE A 47 5.40 10.97 -7.38
N ILE A 48 5.39 11.91 -8.30
CA ILE A 48 4.27 12.85 -8.45
C ILE A 48 3.43 12.39 -9.63
N THR A 49 2.16 12.13 -9.36
CA THR A 49 1.18 11.74 -10.38
C THR A 49 0.84 12.90 -11.32
N GLU A 50 0.14 12.64 -12.43
CA GLU A 50 -0.25 13.66 -13.41
C GLU A 50 -1.11 14.78 -12.80
N ASP A 51 -1.91 14.46 -11.79
CA ASP A 51 -2.74 15.39 -11.02
C ASP A 51 -2.00 16.08 -9.87
N GLY A 52 -0.68 15.92 -9.78
CA GLY A 52 0.18 16.63 -8.83
C GLY A 52 0.18 16.04 -7.41
N LEU A 53 -0.25 14.78 -7.25
CA LEU A 53 -0.32 14.09 -5.96
C LEU A 53 0.89 13.17 -5.75
N GLU A 54 1.30 12.97 -4.50
CA GLU A 54 2.51 12.23 -4.16
C GLU A 54 2.21 10.81 -3.70
N MET A 55 2.93 9.81 -4.25
CA MET A 55 2.80 8.40 -3.89
C MET A 55 4.15 7.68 -3.87
N GLY A 56 4.18 6.47 -3.31
CA GLY A 56 5.36 5.62 -3.27
C GLY A 56 5.77 5.09 -4.64
N ARG A 57 7.07 5.14 -4.95
CA ARG A 57 7.59 4.74 -6.26
C ARG A 57 7.44 3.24 -6.58
N ALA A 58 7.42 2.38 -5.56
CA ALA A 58 7.21 0.95 -5.76
C ALA A 58 5.84 0.65 -6.41
N GLN A 59 4.80 1.37 -6.01
CA GLN A 59 3.46 1.21 -6.57
C GLN A 59 3.35 1.78 -7.99
N VAL A 60 4.19 2.73 -8.36
CA VAL A 60 4.32 3.20 -9.75
C VAL A 60 4.79 2.06 -10.67
N MET A 61 5.86 1.37 -10.29
CA MET A 61 6.37 0.20 -11.03
C MET A 61 5.31 -0.90 -11.15
N GLN A 62 4.55 -1.14 -10.09
CA GLN A 62 3.48 -2.13 -10.08
C GLN A 62 2.30 -1.71 -10.98
N ALA A 63 1.95 -0.41 -11.01
CA ALA A 63 0.95 0.15 -11.90
C ALA A 63 1.37 0.01 -13.37
N GLU A 64 2.63 0.31 -13.68
CA GLU A 64 3.22 0.10 -15.01
C GLU A 64 3.15 -1.37 -15.43
N ALA A 65 3.46 -2.31 -14.52
CA ALA A 65 3.33 -3.74 -14.76
C ALA A 65 1.87 -4.15 -15.05
N ALA A 66 0.92 -3.56 -14.33
CA ALA A 66 -0.52 -3.71 -14.58
C ALA A 66 -0.98 -2.98 -15.87
N GLY A 67 -0.16 -2.08 -16.42
CA GLY A 67 -0.44 -1.29 -17.62
C GLY A 67 -1.48 -0.21 -17.42
N ILE A 68 -1.49 0.38 -16.25
CA ILE A 68 -2.38 1.48 -15.87
C ILE A 68 -1.55 2.67 -15.35
N ALA A 69 -2.13 3.87 -15.41
CA ALA A 69 -1.50 5.04 -14.84
C ALA A 69 -1.42 4.96 -13.31
N PRO A 70 -0.31 5.41 -12.70
CA PRO A 70 -0.20 5.48 -11.25
C PRO A 70 -1.22 6.45 -10.66
N ARG A 71 -1.87 6.04 -9.57
CA ARG A 71 -2.87 6.83 -8.84
C ARG A 71 -2.63 6.71 -7.34
N VAL A 72 -2.90 7.78 -6.60
CA VAL A 72 -2.63 7.81 -5.15
C VAL A 72 -3.44 6.80 -4.36
N GLU A 73 -4.60 6.37 -4.86
CA GLU A 73 -5.39 5.31 -4.25
C GLU A 73 -4.60 3.97 -4.16
N MET A 74 -3.60 3.78 -5.00
CA MET A 74 -2.70 2.61 -4.94
C MET A 74 -1.76 2.64 -3.73
N ASN A 75 -1.51 3.84 -3.17
CA ASN A 75 -0.71 4.05 -1.97
C ASN A 75 -1.25 5.25 -1.18
N PRO A 76 -2.38 5.10 -0.46
CA PRO A 76 -3.04 6.21 0.22
C PRO A 76 -2.23 6.83 1.36
N VAL A 77 -1.31 6.07 1.98
CA VAL A 77 -0.46 6.59 3.05
C VAL A 77 1.01 6.40 2.69
N LEU A 78 1.75 7.50 2.64
CA LEU A 78 3.20 7.51 2.44
C LEU A 78 3.87 8.20 3.62
N LEU A 79 4.83 7.53 4.23
CA LEU A 79 5.69 8.07 5.27
C LEU A 79 7.08 8.32 4.70
N LYS A 80 7.53 9.56 4.75
CA LYS A 80 8.92 9.94 4.40
C LYS A 80 9.68 10.21 5.68
N PRO A 81 10.61 9.31 6.09
CA PRO A 81 11.45 9.56 7.25
C PRO A 81 12.14 10.93 7.11
N THR A 82 12.03 11.74 8.15
CA THR A 82 12.76 12.97 8.31
C THR A 82 13.95 12.72 9.24
N SER A 83 14.51 13.58 9.95
CA SER A 83 15.57 13.32 10.93
C SER A 83 15.19 12.23 11.97
N ASP A 84 16.00 11.99 12.95
CA ASP A 84 16.06 10.84 13.86
C ASP A 84 14.77 10.37 14.57
N THR A 85 13.67 11.11 14.54
CA THR A 85 12.53 10.82 15.41
C THR A 85 11.14 10.88 14.75
N GLY A 86 11.03 11.21 13.46
CA GLY A 86 9.74 11.42 12.85
C GLY A 86 9.68 11.16 11.36
N SER A 87 8.47 11.26 10.82
CA SER A 87 8.21 11.15 9.40
C SER A 87 7.26 12.25 8.92
N GLN A 88 7.49 12.73 7.71
CA GLN A 88 6.47 13.48 7.00
C GLN A 88 5.37 12.52 6.59
N VAL A 89 4.15 12.80 7.01
CA VAL A 89 2.96 11.99 6.73
C VAL A 89 2.23 12.57 5.53
N ILE A 90 2.06 11.77 4.50
CA ILE A 90 1.36 12.10 3.27
C ILE A 90 0.14 11.18 3.17
N VAL A 91 -1.04 11.76 3.04
CA VAL A 91 -2.31 11.02 2.93
C VAL A 91 -3.02 11.44 1.66
N ASN A 92 -3.39 10.46 0.83
CA ASN A 92 -3.99 10.68 -0.48
C ASN A 92 -3.21 11.73 -1.31
N GLY A 93 -1.89 11.60 -1.30
CA GLY A 93 -0.97 12.44 -2.06
C GLY A 93 -0.71 13.83 -1.49
N LYS A 94 -1.29 14.19 -0.33
CA LYS A 94 -1.15 15.52 0.28
C LYS A 94 -0.47 15.45 1.64
N VAL A 95 0.49 16.34 1.86
CA VAL A 95 1.20 16.44 3.14
C VAL A 95 0.22 16.82 4.26
N ARG A 96 0.21 16.04 5.34
CA ARG A 96 -0.54 16.31 6.58
C ARG A 96 0.32 16.97 7.65
N GLY A 97 1.62 16.76 7.62
CA GLY A 97 2.58 17.31 8.57
C GLY A 97 3.74 16.36 8.85
N VAL A 98 4.59 16.74 9.78
CA VAL A 98 5.65 15.90 10.32
C VAL A 98 5.22 15.41 11.69
N MET A 99 5.26 14.10 11.91
CA MET A 99 4.82 13.48 13.16
C MET A 99 5.91 12.59 13.74
N PRO A 100 6.20 12.69 15.05
CA PRO A 100 6.99 11.69 15.77
C PRO A 100 6.32 10.30 15.69
N ALA A 101 7.11 9.23 15.78
CA ALA A 101 6.58 7.85 15.67
C ALA A 101 5.45 7.55 16.68
N LYS A 102 5.56 8.06 17.92
CA LYS A 102 4.51 7.88 18.94
C LYS A 102 3.19 8.55 18.57
N GLU A 103 3.25 9.75 18.01
CA GLU A 103 2.07 10.49 17.56
C GLU A 103 1.43 9.80 16.35
N TYR A 104 2.24 9.40 15.38
CA TYR A 104 1.76 8.67 14.21
C TYR A 104 1.10 7.34 14.59
N TYR A 105 1.60 6.63 15.60
CA TYR A 105 1.00 5.38 16.07
C TYR A 105 -0.46 5.54 16.53
N VAL A 106 -0.78 6.67 17.16
CA VAL A 106 -2.16 7.01 17.55
C VAL A 106 -2.97 7.48 16.32
N TYR A 107 -2.35 8.33 15.49
CA TYR A 107 -2.99 8.92 14.32
C TYR A 107 -3.36 7.90 13.25
N LYS A 108 -2.55 6.85 13.04
CA LYS A 108 -2.78 5.86 11.97
C LYS A 108 -4.15 5.18 12.02
N LYS A 109 -4.75 5.06 13.19
CA LYS A 109 -6.12 4.50 13.35
C LYS A 109 -7.17 5.35 12.65
N GLN A 110 -6.97 6.65 12.62
CA GLN A 110 -7.87 7.59 11.95
C GLN A 110 -7.77 7.51 10.43
N LEU A 111 -6.73 6.84 9.91
CA LEU A 111 -6.51 6.65 8.48
C LEU A 111 -7.24 5.43 7.90
N ILE A 112 -7.83 4.57 8.73
CA ILE A 112 -8.55 3.38 8.26
C ILE A 112 -9.64 3.74 7.24
N PRO A 113 -10.52 4.74 7.47
CA PRO A 113 -11.53 5.12 6.48
C PRO A 113 -10.92 5.58 5.15
N GLU A 114 -9.81 6.33 5.18
CA GLU A 114 -9.09 6.79 3.98
C GLU A 114 -8.51 5.61 3.19
N ILE A 115 -7.92 4.65 3.90
CA ILE A 115 -7.35 3.43 3.31
C ILE A 115 -8.44 2.58 2.65
N LEU A 116 -9.56 2.36 3.36
CA LEU A 116 -10.68 1.58 2.83
C LEU A 116 -11.33 2.26 1.63
N HIS A 117 -11.52 3.58 1.67
CA HIS A 117 -12.07 4.34 0.56
C HIS A 117 -11.19 4.26 -0.69
N ALA A 118 -9.86 4.40 -0.53
CA ALA A 118 -8.92 4.24 -1.62
C ALA A 118 -8.98 2.84 -2.24
N TYR A 119 -9.03 1.80 -1.40
CA TYR A 119 -9.19 0.42 -1.86
C TYR A 119 -10.52 0.20 -2.60
N GLU A 120 -11.65 0.67 -2.05
CA GLU A 120 -12.98 0.53 -2.65
C GLU A 120 -13.06 1.23 -4.02
N THR A 121 -12.44 2.39 -4.15
CA THR A 121 -12.33 3.11 -5.43
C THR A 121 -11.66 2.23 -6.50
N LEU A 122 -10.50 1.66 -6.18
CA LEU A 122 -9.81 0.74 -7.10
C LEU A 122 -10.61 -0.54 -7.36
N ALA A 123 -11.22 -1.12 -6.32
CA ALA A 123 -12.00 -2.35 -6.42
C ALA A 123 -13.27 -2.18 -7.26
N GLY A 124 -13.81 -0.97 -7.35
CA GLY A 124 -14.95 -0.65 -8.23
C GLY A 124 -14.60 -0.65 -9.72
N GLU A 125 -13.33 -0.41 -10.05
CA GLU A 125 -12.84 -0.23 -11.42
C GLU A 125 -12.10 -1.46 -11.98
N HIS A 126 -11.67 -2.39 -11.10
CA HIS A 126 -10.80 -3.51 -11.45
C HIS A 126 -11.41 -4.87 -11.08
N ASP A 127 -10.84 -5.93 -11.66
CA ASP A 127 -11.25 -7.30 -11.39
C ASP A 127 -10.42 -7.95 -10.28
N ILE A 128 -9.14 -7.56 -10.19
CA ILE A 128 -8.18 -8.07 -9.19
C ILE A 128 -7.42 -6.91 -8.57
N ILE A 129 -7.28 -6.92 -7.24
CA ILE A 129 -6.38 -6.02 -6.51
C ILE A 129 -5.25 -6.83 -5.89
N VAL A 130 -4.02 -6.55 -6.30
CA VAL A 130 -2.80 -7.13 -5.73
C VAL A 130 -2.31 -6.24 -4.61
N ILE A 131 -2.40 -6.73 -3.38
CA ILE A 131 -2.09 -5.98 -2.17
C ILE A 131 -0.69 -6.37 -1.70
N GLU A 132 0.16 -5.39 -1.43
CA GLU A 132 1.47 -5.59 -0.81
C GLU A 132 1.42 -5.23 0.67
N GLY A 133 1.83 -6.15 1.54
CA GLY A 133 2.06 -5.89 2.96
C GLY A 133 3.35 -5.10 3.21
N ALA A 134 3.58 -4.71 4.45
CA ALA A 134 4.76 -3.96 4.85
C ALA A 134 5.49 -4.65 6.03
N GLY A 135 6.82 -4.71 5.98
CA GLY A 135 7.63 -5.40 6.99
C GLY A 135 7.29 -6.89 7.10
N SER A 136 7.23 -7.41 8.32
CA SER A 136 6.87 -8.78 8.62
C SER A 136 5.60 -8.86 9.49
N PRO A 137 4.66 -9.77 9.18
CA PRO A 137 3.49 -10.01 10.03
C PRO A 137 3.87 -10.67 11.37
N ALA A 138 5.10 -11.19 11.50
CA ALA A 138 5.60 -11.79 12.73
C ALA A 138 6.05 -10.78 13.79
N GLU A 139 6.20 -9.51 13.44
CA GLU A 139 6.56 -8.44 14.37
C GLU A 139 5.41 -8.22 15.38
N ILE A 140 5.57 -8.79 16.58
CA ILE A 140 4.52 -8.83 17.62
C ILE A 140 4.06 -7.42 18.03
N ASN A 141 4.97 -6.46 18.02
CA ASN A 141 4.69 -5.08 18.42
C ASN A 141 3.78 -4.32 17.43
N LEU A 142 3.59 -4.84 16.22
CA LEU A 142 2.78 -4.23 15.17
C LEU A 142 1.38 -4.87 15.02
N LYS A 143 1.06 -5.90 15.80
CA LYS A 143 -0.22 -6.63 15.68
C LYS A 143 -1.43 -5.81 16.10
N GLN A 144 -1.26 -4.91 17.05
CA GLN A 144 -2.34 -4.04 17.51
C GLN A 144 -2.52 -2.89 16.50
N ASP A 145 -3.74 -2.75 15.97
CA ASP A 145 -4.08 -1.72 14.97
C ASP A 145 -3.26 -1.83 13.66
N ASP A 146 -3.09 -3.05 13.20
CA ASP A 146 -2.37 -3.35 11.96
C ASP A 146 -3.17 -2.93 10.73
N ILE A 147 -2.71 -1.87 10.06
CA ILE A 147 -3.30 -1.35 8.83
C ILE A 147 -2.54 -1.79 7.56
N VAL A 148 -1.53 -2.66 7.71
CA VAL A 148 -0.61 -2.99 6.61
C VAL A 148 -0.50 -4.48 6.28
N ASN A 149 -0.72 -5.39 7.24
CA ASN A 149 -0.58 -6.83 7.09
C ASN A 149 -1.88 -7.58 7.42
N MET A 150 -1.89 -8.43 8.44
CA MET A 150 -3.05 -9.28 8.75
C MET A 150 -4.29 -8.49 9.17
N GLY A 151 -4.13 -7.33 9.81
CA GLY A 151 -5.25 -6.43 10.11
C GLY A 151 -5.94 -5.96 8.84
N LEU A 152 -5.17 -5.48 7.87
CA LEU A 152 -5.69 -5.08 6.56
C LEU A 152 -6.29 -6.28 5.80
N ALA A 153 -5.60 -7.44 5.78
CA ALA A 153 -6.11 -8.65 5.14
C ALA A 153 -7.50 -9.05 5.66
N LYS A 154 -7.71 -8.96 6.97
CA LYS A 154 -9.01 -9.22 7.59
C LYS A 154 -10.08 -8.21 7.18
N MET A 155 -9.77 -6.91 7.19
CA MET A 155 -10.70 -5.86 6.78
C MET A 155 -11.17 -6.04 5.33
N LEU A 156 -10.26 -6.47 4.45
CA LEU A 156 -10.53 -6.64 3.02
C LEU A 156 -10.94 -8.08 2.65
N THR A 157 -10.99 -9.01 3.60
CA THR A 157 -11.22 -10.46 3.36
C THR A 157 -10.29 -11.00 2.29
N ALA A 158 -9.03 -10.59 2.33
CA ALA A 158 -8.02 -10.93 1.34
C ALA A 158 -7.29 -12.24 1.70
N PRO A 159 -7.22 -13.23 0.80
CA PRO A 159 -6.31 -14.35 0.96
C PRO A 159 -4.86 -13.85 0.95
N VAL A 160 -4.03 -14.49 1.77
CA VAL A 160 -2.63 -14.09 1.97
C VAL A 160 -1.69 -15.14 1.39
N LEU A 161 -0.77 -14.67 0.55
CA LEU A 161 0.40 -15.40 0.11
C LEU A 161 1.58 -14.94 0.97
N LEU A 162 2.22 -15.88 1.67
CA LEU A 162 3.40 -15.59 2.48
C LEU A 162 4.67 -15.98 1.72
N GLU A 163 5.59 -15.02 1.59
CA GLU A 163 6.91 -15.15 0.96
C GLU A 163 8.02 -15.30 2.00
#